data_a5dbcb8ed5cbe6414eb2fb75a1780ca6
#
_entry.id   a5dbcb8ed5cbe6414eb2fb75a1780ca6
#
_cell.length_a   1.000
_cell.length_b   1.000
_cell.length_c   1.000
_cell.angle_alpha   90.00
_cell.angle_beta   90.00
_cell.angle_gamma   90.00
#
_symmetry.space_group_name_H-M   'P 1'
#
loop_
_entity.id
_entity.type
_entity.pdbx_description
1 polymer ?
#
loop_
_entity_poly.entity_id
_entity_poly.type
_entity_poly.pdbx_seq_one_letter_code
_entity_poly.pdbx_strand_id
1 'polypeptide(L)'
;MKALYFDGTEAVYREDAPMPVCEEGQSLIRILLADICSTDREILKGYRPDFKGIMGHEFVGEVVESPDPDLIGKTVVGELNEGCGNCIYCRSGREKHCLSRKVIGMSKDGCFAEYMTLATHLIHTVPEGLAPERAIFAEPLAAALEITKQVHIDPSLNAAVIGDGRLAFMIAHVLSLTGISLTVIGKHPEKLKMFEPFAETVSLSAYYSGSEFRPLTAEECFEYVMDASGNESGIHLALHLVRKMGTIILKSTYTGKTSIDMSLIPVGEITIIGSRCGPFEPALKLLKEEKVMFPTVDLYNLKDLKKAFSSKAFKSGFSFIEP
;
A
#
# COMPACT_ATOMS: atom_id res chain seq x y z
N MET A 1 25.58 4.04 -10.59
CA MET A 1 24.88 4.46 -9.36
C MET A 1 24.71 3.30 -8.40
N LYS A 2 24.50 3.59 -7.11
CA LYS A 2 24.16 2.57 -6.11
C LYS A 2 22.72 2.13 -6.28
N ALA A 3 22.45 0.82 -6.21
CA ALA A 3 21.11 0.26 -6.37
C ALA A 3 20.97 -1.11 -5.67
N LEU A 4 19.74 -1.49 -5.38
CA LEU A 4 19.36 -2.82 -4.92
C LEU A 4 18.71 -3.58 -6.08
N TYR A 5 19.47 -4.49 -6.67
CA TYR A 5 19.06 -5.25 -7.85
C TYR A 5 18.59 -6.65 -7.45
N PHE A 6 17.40 -7.03 -7.91
CA PHE A 6 16.86 -8.37 -7.79
C PHE A 6 17.20 -9.17 -9.05
N ASP A 7 17.90 -10.29 -8.90
CA ASP A 7 18.36 -11.13 -10.02
C ASP A 7 17.35 -12.22 -10.44
N GLY A 8 16.21 -12.28 -9.76
CA GLY A 8 15.18 -13.33 -9.89
C GLY A 8 15.19 -14.33 -8.73
N THR A 9 16.20 -14.26 -7.85
CA THR A 9 16.35 -15.15 -6.69
C THR A 9 16.61 -14.37 -5.41
N GLU A 10 17.53 -13.41 -5.45
CA GLU A 10 17.89 -12.60 -4.29
C GLU A 10 18.09 -11.12 -4.66
N ALA A 11 17.98 -10.24 -3.66
CA ALA A 11 18.31 -8.84 -3.81
C ALA A 11 19.77 -8.59 -3.44
N VAL A 12 20.51 -7.95 -4.35
CA VAL A 12 21.95 -7.70 -4.23
C VAL A 12 22.21 -6.20 -4.30
N TYR A 13 22.99 -5.68 -3.35
CA TYR A 13 23.50 -4.32 -3.41
C TYR A 13 24.57 -4.20 -4.51
N ARG A 14 24.44 -3.17 -5.37
CA ARG A 14 25.38 -2.86 -6.46
C ARG A 14 25.78 -1.40 -6.39
N GLU A 15 27.04 -1.10 -6.73
CA GLU A 15 27.57 0.28 -6.82
C GLU A 15 27.72 0.70 -8.29
N ASP A 16 27.65 -0.25 -9.19
CA ASP A 16 27.90 -0.10 -10.64
C ASP A 16 26.63 -0.18 -11.49
N ALA A 17 25.46 -0.06 -10.90
CA ALA A 17 24.22 -0.01 -11.67
C ALA A 17 24.24 1.18 -12.65
N PRO A 18 23.79 1.00 -13.91
CA PRO A 18 23.77 2.09 -14.87
C PRO A 18 22.83 3.21 -14.40
N MET A 19 23.17 4.44 -14.76
CA MET A 19 22.24 5.57 -14.60
C MET A 19 21.04 5.35 -15.52
N PRO A 20 19.79 5.57 -15.04
CA PRO A 20 18.62 5.48 -15.89
C PRO A 20 18.65 6.58 -16.95
N VAL A 21 18.21 6.22 -18.15
CA VAL A 21 18.07 7.16 -19.27
C VAL A 21 16.65 7.69 -19.27
N CYS A 22 16.50 9.00 -19.24
CA CYS A 22 15.20 9.67 -19.30
C CYS A 22 14.65 9.59 -20.73
N GLU A 23 13.55 8.87 -20.92
CA GLU A 23 12.85 8.78 -22.20
C GLU A 23 11.88 9.97 -22.36
N GLU A 24 11.38 10.19 -23.60
CA GLU A 24 10.38 11.23 -23.85
C GLU A 24 9.14 11.06 -22.93
N GLY A 25 8.70 12.16 -22.29
CA GLY A 25 7.57 12.16 -21.36
C GLY A 25 7.90 11.64 -19.96
N GLN A 26 9.17 11.33 -19.67
CA GLN A 26 9.63 10.94 -18.34
C GLN A 26 10.40 12.07 -17.64
N SER A 27 10.49 11.98 -16.35
CA SER A 27 11.35 12.78 -15.50
C SER A 27 12.37 11.90 -14.79
N LEU A 28 13.59 12.42 -14.62
CA LEU A 28 14.63 11.80 -13.79
C LEU A 28 14.50 12.32 -12.37
N ILE A 29 14.45 11.39 -11.43
CA ILE A 29 14.23 11.67 -10.00
C ILE A 29 15.43 11.15 -9.22
N ARG A 30 16.04 12.02 -8.44
CA ARG A 30 17.03 11.66 -7.42
C ARG A 30 16.27 11.21 -6.17
N ILE A 31 16.47 9.99 -5.73
CA ILE A 31 15.78 9.44 -4.56
C ILE A 31 16.36 10.03 -3.27
N LEU A 32 15.48 10.47 -2.38
CA LEU A 32 15.82 10.92 -1.03
C LEU A 32 15.55 9.81 -0.01
N LEU A 33 14.34 9.25 -0.06
CA LEU A 33 13.90 8.14 0.79
C LEU A 33 13.17 7.10 -0.05
N ALA A 34 13.32 5.82 0.29
CA ALA A 34 12.55 4.73 -0.31
C ALA A 34 12.18 3.69 0.74
N ASP A 35 10.89 3.34 0.81
CA ASP A 35 10.36 2.45 1.85
C ASP A 35 10.11 1.04 1.34
N ILE A 36 10.28 0.08 2.26
CA ILE A 36 10.03 -1.34 2.00
C ILE A 36 8.55 -1.65 2.23
N CYS A 37 7.87 -2.03 1.14
CA CYS A 37 6.51 -2.56 1.16
C CYS A 37 6.48 -4.07 1.49
N SER A 38 5.29 -4.56 1.86
CA SER A 38 5.07 -6.02 1.98
C SER A 38 5.25 -6.71 0.64
N THR A 39 4.90 -6.06 -0.46
CA THR A 39 5.08 -6.57 -1.83
C THR A 39 6.56 -6.85 -2.15
N ASP A 40 7.48 -6.00 -1.69
CA ASP A 40 8.92 -6.24 -1.90
C ASP A 40 9.38 -7.52 -1.19
N ARG A 41 8.83 -7.80 0.00
CA ARG A 41 9.09 -9.04 0.72
C ARG A 41 8.51 -10.27 0.01
N GLU A 42 7.33 -10.13 -0.61
CA GLU A 42 6.71 -11.21 -1.40
C GLU A 42 7.47 -11.46 -2.73
N ILE A 43 8.06 -10.41 -3.34
CA ILE A 43 8.95 -10.58 -4.51
C ILE A 43 10.13 -11.47 -4.15
N LEU A 44 10.77 -11.25 -3.00
CA LEU A 44 11.87 -12.10 -2.51
C LEU A 44 11.44 -13.56 -2.23
N LYS A 45 10.13 -13.81 -2.07
CA LYS A 45 9.56 -15.16 -1.92
C LYS A 45 9.05 -15.76 -3.24
N GLY A 46 9.27 -15.08 -4.38
CA GLY A 46 8.89 -15.58 -5.70
C GLY A 46 7.52 -15.12 -6.21
N TYR A 47 6.93 -14.08 -5.64
CA TYR A 47 5.65 -13.50 -6.12
C TYR A 47 5.72 -13.02 -7.58
N ARG A 48 6.91 -12.58 -8.04
CA ARG A 48 7.16 -12.14 -9.42
C ARG A 48 8.41 -12.84 -9.97
N PRO A 49 8.30 -14.13 -10.32
CA PRO A 49 9.48 -14.93 -10.69
C PRO A 49 10.17 -14.45 -11.97
N ASP A 50 9.44 -13.76 -12.85
CA ASP A 50 9.98 -13.24 -14.13
C ASP A 50 10.62 -11.85 -13.97
N PHE A 51 10.50 -11.20 -12.81
CA PHE A 51 11.08 -9.89 -12.57
C PHE A 51 12.58 -10.02 -12.28
N LYS A 52 13.37 -9.19 -12.99
CA LYS A 52 14.77 -8.90 -12.71
C LYS A 52 14.98 -7.41 -12.91
N GLY A 53 15.56 -6.73 -11.92
CA GLY A 53 15.73 -5.28 -11.97
C GLY A 53 15.83 -4.64 -10.59
N ILE A 54 15.80 -3.34 -10.55
CA ILE A 54 15.84 -2.56 -9.31
C ILE A 54 14.48 -2.62 -8.64
N MET A 55 14.44 -3.00 -7.35
CA MET A 55 13.23 -3.11 -6.55
C MET A 55 12.73 -1.74 -6.04
N GLY A 56 11.59 -1.77 -5.33
CA GLY A 56 11.03 -0.62 -4.62
C GLY A 56 10.07 0.22 -5.44
N HIS A 57 9.01 0.73 -4.78
CA HIS A 57 7.94 1.51 -5.44
C HIS A 57 7.31 2.59 -4.54
N GLU A 58 7.75 2.70 -3.31
CA GLU A 58 7.36 3.76 -2.38
C GLU A 58 8.57 4.67 -2.17
N PHE A 59 8.49 5.93 -2.58
CA PHE A 59 9.63 6.84 -2.55
C PHE A 59 9.25 8.31 -2.31
N VAL A 60 10.22 9.07 -1.85
CA VAL A 60 10.28 10.53 -1.94
C VAL A 60 11.58 10.86 -2.65
N GLY A 61 11.52 11.75 -3.64
CA GLY A 61 12.69 12.15 -4.43
C GLY A 61 12.63 13.62 -4.83
N GLU A 62 13.68 14.07 -5.50
CA GLU A 62 13.78 15.39 -6.11
C GLU A 62 13.90 15.26 -7.62
N VAL A 63 13.11 15.99 -8.37
CA VAL A 63 13.19 15.97 -9.84
C VAL A 63 14.45 16.71 -10.30
N VAL A 64 15.31 16.03 -11.04
CA VAL A 64 16.56 16.61 -11.57
C VAL A 64 16.50 16.91 -13.07
N GLU A 65 15.69 16.16 -13.83
CA GLU A 65 15.38 16.43 -15.23
C GLU A 65 13.90 16.18 -15.49
N SER A 66 13.26 17.03 -16.27
CA SER A 66 11.83 16.87 -16.61
C SER A 66 11.50 17.63 -17.88
N PRO A 67 10.57 17.12 -18.72
CA PRO A 67 9.96 17.90 -19.81
C PRO A 67 9.08 19.04 -19.27
N ASP A 68 8.64 18.96 -17.99
CA ASP A 68 7.95 20.01 -17.27
C ASP A 68 8.96 20.76 -16.38
N PRO A 69 9.39 22.00 -16.76
CA PRO A 69 10.40 22.76 -16.02
C PRO A 69 9.94 23.15 -14.60
N ASP A 70 8.63 23.23 -14.34
CA ASP A 70 8.09 23.61 -13.03
C ASP A 70 8.28 22.51 -11.98
N LEU A 71 8.57 21.29 -12.41
CA LEU A 71 8.88 20.16 -11.52
C LEU A 71 10.36 20.11 -11.11
N ILE A 72 11.28 20.74 -11.87
CA ILE A 72 12.72 20.65 -11.60
C ILE A 72 13.02 21.24 -10.21
N GLY A 73 13.75 20.50 -9.38
CA GLY A 73 14.08 20.86 -7.99
C GLY A 73 12.94 20.68 -6.99
N LYS A 74 11.76 20.22 -7.43
CA LYS A 74 10.65 19.91 -6.50
C LYS A 74 10.85 18.56 -5.83
N THR A 75 10.49 18.51 -4.55
CA THR A 75 10.32 17.24 -3.83
C THR A 75 9.02 16.58 -4.28
N VAL A 76 9.09 15.30 -4.63
CA VAL A 76 7.99 14.57 -5.25
C VAL A 76 7.83 13.15 -4.69
N VAL A 77 6.63 12.63 -4.86
CA VAL A 77 6.27 11.21 -4.75
C VAL A 77 5.65 10.77 -6.08
N GLY A 78 5.40 9.49 -6.29
CA GLY A 78 4.84 9.07 -7.57
C GLY A 78 4.03 7.78 -7.54
N GLU A 79 3.14 7.67 -8.54
CA GLU A 79 2.33 6.47 -8.75
C GLU A 79 3.17 5.33 -9.34
N LEU A 80 2.84 4.10 -8.94
CA LEU A 80 3.64 2.94 -9.36
C LEU A 80 3.19 2.30 -10.68
N ASN A 81 2.01 2.65 -11.23
CA ASN A 81 1.46 1.99 -12.41
C ASN A 81 1.56 2.90 -13.64
N GLU A 82 2.51 2.64 -14.51
CA GLU A 82 2.69 3.34 -15.79
C GLU A 82 1.92 2.61 -16.89
N GLY A 83 0.87 3.20 -17.43
CA GLY A 83 0.05 2.64 -18.49
C GLY A 83 0.63 2.86 -19.89
N CYS A 84 -0.02 2.29 -20.90
CA CYS A 84 0.39 2.46 -22.29
C CYS A 84 -0.09 3.77 -22.94
N GLY A 85 -0.87 4.59 -22.24
CA GLY A 85 -1.43 5.86 -22.71
C GLY A 85 -2.60 5.76 -23.68
N ASN A 86 -2.77 4.69 -24.44
CA ASN A 86 -3.67 4.63 -25.60
C ASN A 86 -4.79 3.57 -25.50
N CYS A 87 -4.82 2.68 -24.52
CA CYS A 87 -5.92 1.73 -24.34
C CYS A 87 -7.16 2.38 -23.70
N ILE A 88 -8.28 1.65 -23.68
CA ILE A 88 -9.54 2.16 -23.09
C ILE A 88 -9.38 2.55 -21.59
N TYR A 89 -8.56 1.83 -20.84
CA TYR A 89 -8.31 2.13 -19.43
C TYR A 89 -7.52 3.43 -19.28
N CYS A 90 -6.43 3.61 -20.04
CA CYS A 90 -5.61 4.82 -19.97
C CYS A 90 -6.41 6.06 -20.40
N ARG A 91 -7.12 5.99 -21.55
CA ARG A 91 -7.94 7.11 -22.05
C ARG A 91 -9.12 7.49 -21.15
N SER A 92 -9.50 6.60 -20.22
CA SER A 92 -10.58 6.87 -19.23
C SER A 92 -10.04 7.18 -17.82
N GLY A 93 -8.75 7.52 -17.68
CA GLY A 93 -8.14 7.83 -16.37
C GLY A 93 -8.03 6.63 -15.43
N ARG A 94 -8.06 5.41 -15.97
CA ARG A 94 -7.95 4.15 -15.23
C ARG A 94 -6.66 3.41 -15.53
N GLU A 95 -5.57 4.14 -15.63
CA GLU A 95 -4.25 3.67 -16.04
C GLU A 95 -3.74 2.48 -15.22
N LYS A 96 -4.02 2.46 -13.91
CA LYS A 96 -3.72 1.34 -13.01
C LYS A 96 -4.33 -0.01 -13.45
N HIS A 97 -5.30 0.00 -14.37
CA HIS A 97 -5.95 -1.19 -14.94
C HIS A 97 -5.48 -1.50 -16.36
N CYS A 98 -4.52 -0.76 -16.92
CA CYS A 98 -3.95 -1.03 -18.22
C CYS A 98 -3.38 -2.45 -18.29
N LEU A 99 -3.73 -3.21 -19.35
CA LEU A 99 -3.27 -4.59 -19.49
C LEU A 99 -1.77 -4.67 -19.82
N SER A 100 -1.21 -3.61 -20.43
CA SER A 100 0.21 -3.49 -20.74
C SER A 100 0.97 -2.58 -19.78
N ARG A 101 0.41 -2.35 -18.56
CA ARG A 101 1.06 -1.47 -17.59
C ARG A 101 2.41 -2.02 -17.16
N LYS A 102 3.35 -1.12 -17.01
CA LYS A 102 4.61 -1.36 -16.31
C LYS A 102 4.40 -0.95 -14.83
N VAL A 103 4.94 -1.75 -13.93
CA VAL A 103 4.82 -1.51 -12.48
C VAL A 103 6.23 -1.32 -11.93
N ILE A 104 6.48 -0.16 -11.34
CA ILE A 104 7.76 0.21 -10.76
C ILE A 104 8.17 -0.81 -9.70
N GLY A 105 9.41 -1.27 -9.73
CA GLY A 105 9.96 -2.26 -8.81
C GLY A 105 9.42 -3.69 -8.97
N MET A 106 8.61 -3.97 -10.04
CA MET A 106 7.98 -5.28 -10.27
C MET A 106 8.00 -5.75 -11.73
N SER A 107 8.08 -4.83 -12.70
CA SER A 107 8.23 -5.10 -14.13
C SER A 107 8.97 -3.97 -14.87
N LYS A 108 9.40 -2.96 -14.13
CA LYS A 108 10.27 -1.85 -14.51
C LYS A 108 11.15 -1.57 -13.29
N ASP A 109 12.35 -1.02 -13.50
CA ASP A 109 13.24 -0.59 -12.43
C ASP A 109 12.54 0.38 -11.46
N GLY A 110 12.78 0.18 -10.17
CA GLY A 110 12.15 0.88 -9.07
C GLY A 110 13.05 1.87 -8.35
N CYS A 111 12.64 2.22 -7.12
CA CYS A 111 13.21 3.31 -6.35
C CYS A 111 14.30 2.92 -5.34
N PHE A 112 14.69 1.64 -5.24
CA PHE A 112 15.81 1.26 -4.37
C PHE A 112 17.14 1.53 -5.09
N ALA A 113 17.33 2.77 -5.52
CA ALA A 113 18.52 3.27 -6.22
C ALA A 113 18.68 4.79 -5.98
N GLU A 114 19.86 5.32 -6.29
CA GLU A 114 20.09 6.77 -6.17
C GLU A 114 19.24 7.60 -7.13
N TYR A 115 18.88 7.02 -8.29
CA TYR A 115 18.04 7.67 -9.32
C TYR A 115 17.07 6.68 -9.95
N MET A 116 15.93 7.19 -10.38
CA MET A 116 14.93 6.46 -11.17
C MET A 116 14.29 7.39 -12.20
N THR A 117 13.66 6.80 -13.23
CA THR A 117 12.78 7.53 -14.15
C THR A 117 11.33 7.16 -13.93
N LEU A 118 10.45 8.15 -14.07
CA LEU A 118 9.01 8.00 -13.97
C LEU A 118 8.32 8.84 -15.04
N ALA A 119 7.22 8.35 -15.59
CA ALA A 119 6.37 9.15 -16.47
C ALA A 119 5.92 10.42 -15.74
N THR A 120 6.13 11.59 -16.34
CA THR A 120 5.98 12.90 -15.70
C THR A 120 4.57 13.09 -15.12
N HIS A 121 3.53 12.59 -15.79
CA HIS A 121 2.13 12.71 -15.36
C HIS A 121 1.78 11.85 -14.11
N LEU A 122 2.67 10.94 -13.70
CA LEU A 122 2.51 10.12 -12.48
C LEU A 122 3.20 10.73 -11.25
N ILE A 123 3.81 11.89 -11.42
CA ILE A 123 4.55 12.60 -10.36
C ILE A 123 3.60 13.55 -9.63
N HIS A 124 3.67 13.53 -8.30
CA HIS A 124 2.94 14.43 -7.42
C HIS A 124 3.91 15.24 -6.56
N THR A 125 3.81 16.56 -6.63
CA THR A 125 4.65 17.46 -5.82
C THR A 125 4.27 17.34 -4.35
N VAL A 126 5.27 17.15 -3.50
CA VAL A 126 5.10 17.18 -2.04
C VAL A 126 4.79 18.61 -1.60
N PRO A 127 3.71 18.86 -0.85
CA PRO A 127 3.36 20.18 -0.35
C PRO A 127 4.51 20.80 0.49
N GLU A 128 4.75 22.09 0.31
CA GLU A 128 5.76 22.83 1.06
C GLU A 128 5.58 22.64 2.58
N GLY A 129 6.69 22.34 3.27
CA GLY A 129 6.73 22.09 4.71
C GLY A 129 6.17 20.72 5.15
N LEU A 130 5.89 19.80 4.23
CA LEU A 130 5.70 18.39 4.56
C LEU A 130 7.06 17.69 4.49
N ALA A 131 7.53 17.17 5.63
CA ALA A 131 8.82 16.49 5.70
C ALA A 131 8.84 15.19 4.87
N PRO A 132 9.98 14.84 4.23
CA PRO A 132 10.11 13.61 3.43
C PRO A 132 9.73 12.35 4.21
N GLU A 133 10.07 12.26 5.48
CA GLU A 133 9.77 11.13 6.37
C GLU A 133 8.26 10.94 6.61
N ARG A 134 7.46 11.96 6.33
CA ARG A 134 6.01 11.90 6.35
C ARG A 134 5.45 11.70 4.94
N ALA A 135 6.02 12.36 3.95
CA ALA A 135 5.59 12.25 2.56
C ALA A 135 5.74 10.81 2.00
N ILE A 136 6.68 10.03 2.54
CA ILE A 136 6.91 8.63 2.14
C ILE A 136 5.68 7.73 2.36
N PHE A 137 4.77 8.11 3.22
CA PHE A 137 3.50 7.39 3.43
C PHE A 137 2.44 7.69 2.36
N ALA A 138 2.71 8.56 1.39
CA ALA A 138 1.70 8.97 0.39
C ALA A 138 1.15 7.80 -0.42
N GLU A 139 2.01 6.90 -0.93
CA GLU A 139 1.56 5.75 -1.73
C GLU A 139 0.65 4.81 -0.93
N PRO A 140 1.08 4.25 0.22
CA PRO A 140 0.23 3.33 0.97
C PRO A 140 -1.01 4.01 1.58
N LEU A 141 -0.96 5.31 1.91
CA LEU A 141 -2.13 6.06 2.35
C LEU A 141 -3.11 6.29 1.19
N ALA A 142 -2.61 6.60 -0.02
CA ALA A 142 -3.45 6.67 -1.21
C ALA A 142 -4.16 5.34 -1.47
N ALA A 143 -3.47 4.21 -1.29
CA ALA A 143 -4.09 2.90 -1.40
C ALA A 143 -5.21 2.70 -0.36
N ALA A 144 -5.08 3.20 0.86
CA ALA A 144 -6.14 3.15 1.88
C ALA A 144 -7.33 4.05 1.49
N LEU A 145 -7.08 5.24 0.98
CA LEU A 145 -8.11 6.20 0.53
C LEU A 145 -8.94 5.70 -0.66
N GLU A 146 -8.42 4.78 -1.47
CA GLU A 146 -9.21 4.21 -2.58
C GLU A 146 -10.52 3.58 -2.10
N ILE A 147 -10.57 3.07 -0.87
CA ILE A 147 -11.79 2.50 -0.27
C ILE A 147 -12.92 3.53 -0.28
N THR A 148 -12.67 4.74 0.24
CA THR A 148 -13.68 5.80 0.34
C THR A 148 -14.05 6.41 -1.02
N LYS A 149 -13.21 6.22 -2.04
CA LYS A 149 -13.52 6.58 -3.43
C LYS A 149 -14.43 5.55 -4.11
N GLN A 150 -14.27 4.27 -3.76
CA GLN A 150 -15.02 3.17 -4.37
C GLN A 150 -16.35 2.90 -3.67
N VAL A 151 -16.41 3.11 -2.35
CA VAL A 151 -17.56 2.80 -1.51
C VAL A 151 -17.92 4.01 -0.68
N HIS A 152 -19.20 4.38 -0.69
CA HIS A 152 -19.72 5.34 0.26
C HIS A 152 -19.75 4.70 1.65
N ILE A 153 -19.01 5.27 2.59
CA ILE A 153 -18.95 4.81 3.98
C ILE A 153 -19.95 5.63 4.78
N ASP A 154 -21.03 5.00 5.20
CA ASP A 154 -22.06 5.65 6.02
C ASP A 154 -21.58 5.68 7.50
N PRO A 155 -21.39 6.87 8.10
CA PRO A 155 -20.92 7.00 9.48
C PRO A 155 -21.88 6.46 10.53
N SER A 156 -23.16 6.25 10.20
CA SER A 156 -24.15 5.66 11.11
C SER A 156 -24.05 4.14 11.27
N LEU A 157 -23.23 3.50 10.43
CA LEU A 157 -23.04 2.05 10.38
C LEU A 157 -21.75 1.63 11.07
N ASN A 158 -21.37 0.36 10.94
CA ASN A 158 -20.15 -0.20 11.54
C ASN A 158 -19.23 -0.84 10.48
N ALA A 159 -17.95 -0.86 10.80
CA ALA A 159 -16.93 -1.44 9.93
C ALA A 159 -15.92 -2.28 10.71
N ALA A 160 -15.42 -3.34 10.09
CA ALA A 160 -14.30 -4.12 10.59
C ALA A 160 -13.10 -4.04 9.64
N VAL A 161 -11.89 -3.94 10.20
CA VAL A 161 -10.62 -4.12 9.47
C VAL A 161 -9.95 -5.39 9.99
N ILE A 162 -9.75 -6.36 9.12
CA ILE A 162 -9.06 -7.61 9.42
C ILE A 162 -7.58 -7.42 9.13
N GLY A 163 -6.76 -7.52 10.16
CA GLY A 163 -5.31 -7.37 10.11
C GLY A 163 -4.80 -6.32 11.09
N ASP A 164 -3.56 -6.49 11.53
CA ASP A 164 -2.85 -5.57 12.43
C ASP A 164 -1.53 -5.08 11.84
N GLY A 165 -1.44 -5.12 10.50
CA GLY A 165 -0.28 -4.67 9.73
C GLY A 165 -0.38 -3.18 9.34
N ARG A 166 0.65 -2.71 8.62
CA ARG A 166 0.78 -1.31 8.17
C ARG A 166 -0.41 -0.83 7.34
N LEU A 167 -0.82 -1.63 6.34
CA LEU A 167 -1.95 -1.26 5.49
C LEU A 167 -3.26 -1.23 6.28
N ALA A 168 -3.48 -2.20 7.18
CA ALA A 168 -4.63 -2.20 8.08
C ALA A 168 -4.66 -0.94 8.94
N PHE A 169 -3.50 -0.50 9.46
CA PHE A 169 -3.38 0.73 10.25
C PHE A 169 -3.80 1.97 9.44
N MET A 170 -3.32 2.09 8.20
CA MET A 170 -3.68 3.21 7.32
C MET A 170 -5.16 3.20 6.94
N ILE A 171 -5.72 2.01 6.65
CA ILE A 171 -7.14 1.85 6.35
C ILE A 171 -7.98 2.26 7.57
N ALA A 172 -7.66 1.74 8.75
CA ALA A 172 -8.38 2.06 9.97
C ALA A 172 -8.31 3.57 10.29
N HIS A 173 -7.14 4.17 10.09
CA HIS A 173 -6.98 5.61 10.30
C HIS A 173 -7.81 6.45 9.32
N VAL A 174 -7.84 6.08 8.03
CA VAL A 174 -8.69 6.74 7.02
C VAL A 174 -10.17 6.57 7.36
N LEU A 175 -10.60 5.37 7.75
CA LEU A 175 -12.00 5.10 8.11
C LEU A 175 -12.42 5.85 9.39
N SER A 176 -11.54 6.00 10.37
CA SER A 176 -11.85 6.76 11.59
C SER A 176 -12.20 8.22 11.29
N LEU A 177 -11.65 8.80 10.21
CA LEU A 177 -11.98 10.16 9.78
C LEU A 177 -13.41 10.30 9.22
N THR A 178 -14.06 9.20 8.85
CA THR A 178 -15.46 9.21 8.39
C THR A 178 -16.46 9.25 9.53
N GLY A 179 -16.03 9.00 10.77
CA GLY A 179 -16.90 8.93 11.95
C GLY A 179 -17.62 7.58 12.12
N ILE A 180 -17.32 6.57 11.28
CA ILE A 180 -17.91 5.24 11.38
C ILE A 180 -17.47 4.52 12.67
N SER A 181 -18.36 3.70 13.26
CA SER A 181 -17.99 2.78 14.34
C SER A 181 -17.02 1.72 13.79
N LEU A 182 -15.78 1.71 14.27
CA LEU A 182 -14.69 0.95 13.69
C LEU A 182 -14.10 -0.07 14.67
N THR A 183 -14.02 -1.33 14.24
CA THR A 183 -13.36 -2.41 14.97
C THR A 183 -12.17 -2.94 14.16
N VAL A 184 -11.01 -3.08 14.79
CA VAL A 184 -9.82 -3.70 14.19
C VAL A 184 -9.59 -5.08 14.79
N ILE A 185 -9.48 -6.08 13.94
CA ILE A 185 -9.33 -7.50 14.34
C ILE A 185 -7.92 -7.95 13.98
N GLY A 186 -7.12 -8.30 14.99
CA GLY A 186 -5.71 -8.65 14.80
C GLY A 186 -5.23 -9.82 15.65
N LYS A 187 -4.04 -10.31 15.35
CA LYS A 187 -3.40 -11.44 16.03
C LYS A 187 -2.44 -11.00 17.15
N HIS A 188 -1.87 -9.80 17.05
CA HIS A 188 -0.76 -9.36 17.88
C HIS A 188 -1.22 -8.25 18.82
N PRO A 189 -1.40 -8.52 20.14
CA PRO A 189 -1.91 -7.53 21.09
C PRO A 189 -1.07 -6.25 21.14
N GLU A 190 0.26 -6.38 20.99
CA GLU A 190 1.18 -5.25 20.98
C GLU A 190 0.96 -4.31 19.79
N LYS A 191 0.53 -4.85 18.64
CA LYS A 191 0.20 -4.04 17.46
C LYS A 191 -1.19 -3.43 17.56
N LEU A 192 -2.15 -4.16 18.12
CA LEU A 192 -3.51 -3.68 18.29
C LEU A 192 -3.58 -2.41 19.16
N LYS A 193 -2.67 -2.25 20.13
CA LYS A 193 -2.55 -1.02 20.93
C LYS A 193 -2.39 0.26 20.11
N MET A 194 -1.81 0.17 18.92
CA MET A 194 -1.63 1.33 18.05
C MET A 194 -2.95 1.85 17.46
N PHE A 195 -3.98 1.01 17.41
CA PHE A 195 -5.30 1.34 16.87
C PHE A 195 -6.27 1.87 17.95
N GLU A 196 -6.04 1.57 19.23
CA GLU A 196 -6.90 1.96 20.35
C GLU A 196 -7.26 3.46 20.40
N PRO A 197 -6.40 4.42 19.97
CA PRO A 197 -6.77 5.83 19.98
C PRO A 197 -7.93 6.20 19.04
N PHE A 198 -8.27 5.36 18.06
CA PHE A 198 -9.27 5.70 17.04
C PHE A 198 -10.16 4.54 16.59
N ALA A 199 -10.00 3.34 17.15
CA ALA A 199 -10.82 2.17 16.85
C ALA A 199 -10.93 1.24 18.05
N GLU A 200 -12.03 0.49 18.13
CA GLU A 200 -12.11 -0.69 18.99
C GLU A 200 -11.15 -1.76 18.48
N THR A 201 -10.50 -2.49 19.38
CA THR A 201 -9.58 -3.57 19.00
C THR A 201 -10.02 -4.90 19.56
N VAL A 202 -10.03 -5.92 18.72
CA VAL A 202 -10.45 -7.28 19.09
C VAL A 202 -9.39 -8.28 18.67
N SER A 203 -9.05 -9.21 19.58
CA SER A 203 -8.18 -10.33 19.22
C SER A 203 -8.89 -11.25 18.23
N LEU A 204 -8.19 -11.66 17.17
CA LEU A 204 -8.70 -12.63 16.21
C LEU A 204 -9.24 -13.90 16.87
N SER A 205 -8.63 -14.35 17.98
CA SER A 205 -9.07 -15.52 18.74
C SER A 205 -10.49 -15.42 19.28
N ALA A 206 -11.05 -14.22 19.48
CA ALA A 206 -12.41 -14.02 19.93
C ALA A 206 -13.48 -14.53 18.94
N TYR A 207 -13.12 -14.74 17.68
CA TYR A 207 -14.01 -15.22 16.64
C TYR A 207 -13.92 -16.73 16.39
N TYR A 208 -13.12 -17.43 17.18
CA TYR A 208 -12.94 -18.89 17.05
C TYR A 208 -13.45 -19.64 18.28
N SER A 209 -14.00 -20.85 18.01
CA SER A 209 -14.25 -21.90 19.01
C SER A 209 -13.47 -23.14 18.55
N GLY A 210 -12.30 -23.35 19.18
CA GLY A 210 -11.34 -24.34 18.67
C GLY A 210 -10.78 -23.93 17.32
N SER A 211 -10.92 -24.77 16.30
CA SER A 211 -10.47 -24.52 14.93
C SER A 211 -11.54 -23.89 14.02
N GLU A 212 -12.77 -23.76 14.48
CA GLU A 212 -13.91 -23.27 13.71
C GLU A 212 -14.31 -21.85 14.15
N PHE A 213 -14.99 -21.13 13.27
CA PHE A 213 -15.60 -19.88 13.64
C PHE A 213 -16.77 -20.11 14.60
N ARG A 214 -16.84 -19.33 15.69
CA ARG A 214 -18.00 -19.36 16.57
C ARG A 214 -19.21 -18.72 15.89
N PRO A 215 -20.44 -19.13 16.22
CA PRO A 215 -21.64 -18.42 15.76
C PRO A 215 -21.61 -16.96 16.20
N LEU A 216 -22.12 -16.06 15.37
CA LEU A 216 -22.27 -14.63 15.64
C LEU A 216 -23.76 -14.27 15.70
N THR A 217 -24.08 -13.28 16.53
CA THR A 217 -25.38 -12.61 16.49
C THR A 217 -25.37 -11.56 15.37
N ALA A 218 -26.55 -11.06 14.97
CA ALA A 218 -26.64 -10.05 13.93
C ALA A 218 -25.94 -8.73 14.34
N GLU A 219 -25.92 -8.42 15.63
CA GLU A 219 -25.28 -7.23 16.20
C GLU A 219 -23.75 -7.34 16.18
N GLU A 220 -23.21 -8.54 16.11
CA GLU A 220 -21.76 -8.79 16.01
C GLU A 220 -21.27 -8.75 14.55
N CYS A 221 -22.16 -8.62 13.58
CA CYS A 221 -21.81 -8.52 12.17
C CYS A 221 -21.63 -7.07 11.72
N PHE A 222 -20.82 -6.87 10.67
CA PHE A 222 -20.43 -5.56 10.18
C PHE A 222 -21.01 -5.27 8.80
N GLU A 223 -21.39 -3.99 8.56
CA GLU A 223 -21.78 -3.51 7.23
C GLU A 223 -20.62 -3.58 6.23
N TYR A 224 -19.45 -3.08 6.68
CA TYR A 224 -18.24 -3.05 5.86
C TYR A 224 -17.16 -3.88 6.52
N VAL A 225 -16.54 -4.80 5.73
CA VAL A 225 -15.42 -5.60 6.21
C VAL A 225 -14.24 -5.44 5.25
N MET A 226 -13.16 -4.84 5.74
CA MET A 226 -11.92 -4.67 4.97
C MET A 226 -10.93 -5.80 5.28
N ASP A 227 -10.61 -6.63 4.28
CA ASP A 227 -9.54 -7.62 4.42
C ASP A 227 -8.18 -7.00 4.06
N ALA A 228 -7.37 -6.74 5.08
CA ALA A 228 -5.98 -6.31 5.00
C ALA A 228 -5.05 -7.30 5.73
N SER A 229 -5.45 -8.56 5.85
CA SER A 229 -4.72 -9.62 6.57
C SER A 229 -3.43 -10.08 5.88
N GLY A 230 -3.38 -9.95 4.54
CA GLY A 230 -2.25 -10.41 3.72
C GLY A 230 -2.16 -11.94 3.59
N ASN A 231 -3.24 -12.68 3.86
CA ASN A 231 -3.27 -14.14 3.73
C ASN A 231 -4.66 -14.67 3.34
N GLU A 232 -4.72 -15.94 2.94
CA GLU A 232 -5.95 -16.61 2.45
C GLU A 232 -7.08 -16.70 3.48
N SER A 233 -6.76 -16.73 4.77
CA SER A 233 -7.79 -16.84 5.82
C SER A 233 -8.60 -15.55 5.99
N GLY A 234 -8.13 -14.42 5.45
CA GLY A 234 -8.81 -13.13 5.56
C GLY A 234 -10.19 -13.12 4.93
N ILE A 235 -10.34 -13.66 3.72
CA ILE A 235 -11.64 -13.72 3.05
C ILE A 235 -12.64 -14.63 3.78
N HIS A 236 -12.18 -15.72 4.40
CA HIS A 236 -13.07 -16.60 5.17
C HIS A 236 -13.62 -15.87 6.41
N LEU A 237 -12.76 -15.17 7.13
CA LEU A 237 -13.18 -14.36 8.26
C LEU A 237 -14.07 -13.19 7.79
N ALA A 238 -13.77 -12.55 6.66
CA ALA A 238 -14.59 -11.47 6.13
C ALA A 238 -16.02 -11.95 5.79
N LEU A 239 -16.17 -13.13 5.16
CA LEU A 239 -17.47 -13.74 4.89
C LEU A 239 -18.22 -14.14 6.16
N HIS A 240 -17.50 -14.47 7.23
CA HIS A 240 -18.11 -14.77 8.53
C HIS A 240 -18.59 -13.53 9.27
N LEU A 241 -17.87 -12.41 9.13
CA LEU A 241 -18.13 -11.15 9.84
C LEU A 241 -19.11 -10.23 9.13
N VAL A 242 -19.19 -10.30 7.80
CA VAL A 242 -20.06 -9.40 7.04
C VAL A 242 -21.52 -9.74 7.28
N ARG A 243 -22.35 -8.74 7.51
CA ARG A 243 -23.80 -8.96 7.57
C ARG A 243 -24.41 -9.19 6.19
N LYS A 244 -25.61 -9.74 6.13
CA LYS A 244 -26.37 -9.81 4.86
C LYS A 244 -26.53 -8.42 4.28
N MET A 245 -26.42 -8.30 2.95
CA MET A 245 -26.38 -7.06 2.16
C MET A 245 -25.16 -6.16 2.43
N GLY A 246 -24.20 -6.61 3.25
CA GLY A 246 -23.00 -5.87 3.54
C GLY A 246 -21.94 -5.95 2.45
N THR A 247 -20.85 -5.24 2.64
CA THR A 247 -19.78 -5.10 1.63
C THR A 247 -18.42 -5.55 2.19
N ILE A 248 -17.76 -6.45 1.47
CA ILE A 248 -16.38 -6.86 1.71
C ILE A 248 -15.45 -6.11 0.75
N ILE A 249 -14.41 -5.46 1.27
CA ILE A 249 -13.38 -4.79 0.50
C ILE A 249 -12.06 -5.56 0.64
N LEU A 250 -11.60 -6.17 -0.47
CA LEU A 250 -10.37 -6.95 -0.50
C LEU A 250 -9.18 -6.05 -0.82
N LYS A 251 -8.28 -5.92 0.16
CA LYS A 251 -7.00 -5.19 0.03
C LYS A 251 -5.80 -6.13 0.08
N SER A 252 -6.01 -7.36 0.55
CA SER A 252 -4.96 -8.37 0.66
C SER A 252 -4.51 -8.88 -0.71
N THR A 253 -3.20 -8.95 -0.90
CA THR A 253 -2.57 -9.67 -2.00
C THR A 253 -1.63 -10.72 -1.39
N TYR A 254 -1.75 -11.97 -1.83
CA TYR A 254 -0.92 -13.08 -1.36
C TYR A 254 -0.69 -14.10 -2.47
N THR A 255 0.35 -14.91 -2.33
CA THR A 255 0.64 -16.01 -3.24
C THR A 255 -0.21 -17.22 -2.85
N GLY A 256 -0.90 -17.80 -3.81
CA GLY A 256 -1.75 -18.99 -3.59
C GLY A 256 -3.18 -18.80 -4.06
N LYS A 257 -3.98 -19.84 -3.80
CA LYS A 257 -5.41 -19.89 -4.11
C LYS A 257 -6.16 -20.29 -2.84
N THR A 258 -7.33 -19.69 -2.63
CA THR A 258 -8.25 -20.09 -1.58
C THR A 258 -9.58 -20.52 -2.18
N SER A 259 -10.27 -21.44 -1.52
CA SER A 259 -11.64 -21.84 -1.87
C SER A 259 -12.61 -21.29 -0.85
N ILE A 260 -13.71 -20.73 -1.30
CA ILE A 260 -14.79 -20.20 -0.45
C ILE A 260 -16.12 -20.86 -0.83
N ASP A 261 -17.05 -20.92 0.13
CA ASP A 261 -18.42 -21.28 -0.18
C ASP A 261 -19.09 -20.12 -0.93
N MET A 262 -19.17 -20.26 -2.25
CA MET A 262 -19.76 -19.27 -3.12
C MET A 262 -21.25 -19.03 -2.86
N SER A 263 -21.95 -19.96 -2.22
CA SER A 263 -23.39 -19.82 -1.93
C SER A 263 -23.66 -18.71 -0.91
N LEU A 264 -22.69 -18.41 -0.04
CA LEU A 264 -22.81 -17.34 0.96
C LEU A 264 -23.03 -15.96 0.32
N ILE A 265 -22.47 -15.75 -0.87
CA ILE A 265 -22.53 -14.45 -1.57
C ILE A 265 -23.96 -14.16 -2.07
N PRO A 266 -24.58 -14.97 -2.94
CA PRO A 266 -25.94 -14.69 -3.42
C PRO A 266 -27.02 -14.86 -2.33
N VAL A 267 -26.85 -15.79 -1.38
CA VAL A 267 -27.82 -15.98 -0.28
C VAL A 267 -27.76 -14.81 0.72
N GLY A 268 -26.59 -14.25 0.92
CA GLY A 268 -26.39 -13.06 1.77
C GLY A 268 -26.53 -11.73 1.02
N GLU A 269 -26.68 -11.73 -0.31
CA GLU A 269 -26.63 -10.54 -1.17
C GLU A 269 -25.36 -9.69 -0.89
N ILE A 270 -24.22 -10.37 -0.65
CA ILE A 270 -22.97 -9.73 -0.25
C ILE A 270 -22.28 -9.11 -1.46
N THR A 271 -21.85 -7.87 -1.32
CA THR A 271 -20.98 -7.21 -2.31
C THR A 271 -19.51 -7.46 -1.99
N ILE A 272 -18.72 -7.87 -3.00
CA ILE A 272 -17.27 -8.04 -2.85
C ILE A 272 -16.56 -7.11 -3.83
N ILE A 273 -15.68 -6.23 -3.33
CA ILE A 273 -14.96 -5.23 -4.11
C ILE A 273 -13.45 -5.44 -3.93
N GLY A 274 -12.72 -5.57 -5.04
CA GLY A 274 -11.27 -5.49 -5.04
C GLY A 274 -10.81 -4.02 -5.01
N SER A 275 -9.85 -3.69 -4.16
CA SER A 275 -9.33 -2.33 -4.01
C SER A 275 -7.81 -2.31 -3.93
N ARG A 276 -7.15 -1.36 -4.63
CA ARG A 276 -5.69 -1.22 -4.61
C ARG A 276 -5.29 0.27 -4.69
N CYS A 277 -4.31 0.67 -5.48
CA CYS A 277 -3.79 2.03 -5.59
C CYS A 277 -4.88 3.12 -5.65
N GLY A 278 -4.65 4.24 -5.02
CA GLY A 278 -5.63 5.31 -4.87
C GLY A 278 -5.06 6.71 -5.15
N PRO A 279 -5.78 7.77 -4.79
CA PRO A 279 -5.44 9.14 -5.13
C PRO A 279 -4.32 9.70 -4.24
N PHE A 280 -3.26 10.23 -4.86
CA PHE A 280 -2.11 10.81 -4.14
C PHE A 280 -2.39 12.19 -3.57
N GLU A 281 -3.09 13.06 -4.29
CA GLU A 281 -3.36 14.43 -3.82
C GLU A 281 -4.11 14.46 -2.48
N PRO A 282 -5.21 13.71 -2.28
CA PRO A 282 -5.85 13.63 -0.97
C PRO A 282 -4.94 13.03 0.12
N ALA A 283 -4.08 12.05 -0.24
CA ALA A 283 -3.14 11.48 0.71
C ALA A 283 -2.12 12.53 1.19
N LEU A 284 -1.51 13.26 0.26
CA LEU A 284 -0.58 14.34 0.59
C LEU A 284 -1.24 15.44 1.41
N LYS A 285 -2.50 15.79 1.11
CA LYS A 285 -3.27 16.76 1.88
C LYS A 285 -3.47 16.31 3.32
N LEU A 286 -3.91 15.07 3.55
CA LEU A 286 -4.10 14.52 4.91
C LEU A 286 -2.79 14.48 5.71
N LEU A 287 -1.68 14.13 5.05
CA LEU A 287 -0.34 14.15 5.66
C LEU A 287 0.09 15.57 6.03
N LYS A 288 -0.14 16.54 5.14
CA LYS A 288 0.21 17.95 5.37
C LYS A 288 -0.61 18.57 6.49
N GLU A 289 -1.91 18.28 6.55
CA GLU A 289 -2.84 18.79 7.57
C GLU A 289 -2.76 18.01 8.90
N GLU A 290 -1.85 17.03 8.99
CA GLU A 290 -1.66 16.18 10.17
C GLU A 290 -2.94 15.43 10.63
N LYS A 291 -3.86 15.20 9.67
CA LYS A 291 -5.11 14.45 9.94
C LYS A 291 -4.85 12.97 10.17
N VAL A 292 -3.73 12.48 9.66
CA VAL A 292 -3.24 11.11 9.87
C VAL A 292 -1.81 11.17 10.39
N MET A 293 -1.52 10.36 11.40
CA MET A 293 -0.21 10.27 12.03
C MET A 293 0.29 8.85 11.96
N PHE A 294 1.53 8.68 11.55
CA PHE A 294 2.17 7.37 11.47
C PHE A 294 3.42 7.33 12.37
N PRO A 295 3.76 6.14 12.89
CA PRO A 295 5.05 5.95 13.55
C PRO A 295 6.21 6.28 12.61
N THR A 296 7.37 6.57 13.18
CA THR A 296 8.60 6.86 12.43
C THR A 296 9.03 5.67 11.57
N VAL A 297 9.71 5.98 10.49
CA VAL A 297 10.34 5.00 9.59
C VAL A 297 11.76 4.73 10.09
N ASP A 298 12.15 3.45 10.23
CA ASP A 298 13.53 3.07 10.46
C ASP A 298 14.29 3.14 9.12
N LEU A 299 15.19 4.09 8.98
CA LEU A 299 15.97 4.31 7.78
C LEU A 299 17.36 3.67 7.87
N TYR A 300 17.76 3.01 6.81
CA TYR A 300 19.02 2.29 6.68
C TYR A 300 19.80 2.77 5.46
N ASN A 301 21.10 2.51 5.43
CA ASN A 301 21.86 2.63 4.18
C ASN A 301 21.50 1.45 3.25
N LEU A 302 21.50 1.68 1.93
CA LEU A 302 21.12 0.65 0.95
C LEU A 302 21.95 -0.64 1.07
N LYS A 303 23.23 -0.55 1.46
CA LYS A 303 24.09 -1.71 1.73
C LYS A 303 23.65 -2.56 2.93
N ASP A 304 22.87 -1.99 3.85
CA ASP A 304 22.35 -2.69 5.03
C ASP A 304 21.01 -3.41 4.76
N LEU A 305 20.75 -3.78 3.51
CA LEU A 305 19.48 -4.39 3.06
C LEU A 305 18.95 -5.49 3.98
N LYS A 306 19.82 -6.37 4.48
CA LYS A 306 19.41 -7.48 5.38
C LYS A 306 18.80 -6.96 6.68
N LYS A 307 19.37 -5.89 7.25
CA LYS A 307 18.84 -5.25 8.47
C LYS A 307 17.50 -4.57 8.16
N ALA A 308 17.42 -3.80 7.06
CA ALA A 308 16.22 -3.11 6.65
C ALA A 308 15.04 -4.07 6.40
N PHE A 309 15.28 -5.18 5.67
CA PHE A 309 14.25 -6.19 5.40
C PHE A 309 13.86 -7.01 6.63
N SER A 310 14.75 -7.19 7.62
CA SER A 310 14.46 -7.90 8.87
C SER A 310 13.96 -7.01 10.01
N SER A 311 13.86 -5.69 9.80
CA SER A 311 13.38 -4.74 10.80
C SER A 311 11.96 -5.09 11.27
N LYS A 312 11.75 -4.99 12.60
CA LYS A 312 10.44 -5.15 13.26
C LYS A 312 9.72 -3.82 13.46
N ALA A 313 10.32 -2.70 13.04
CA ALA A 313 9.69 -1.39 13.08
C ALA A 313 8.36 -1.36 12.33
N PHE A 314 7.53 -0.38 12.63
CA PHE A 314 6.28 -0.16 11.90
C PHE A 314 6.53 -0.06 10.39
N LYS A 315 7.56 0.69 10.00
CA LYS A 315 8.02 0.78 8.62
C LYS A 315 9.54 0.88 8.59
N SER A 316 10.17 0.33 7.55
CA SER A 316 11.61 0.40 7.32
C SER A 316 11.88 0.75 5.87
N GLY A 317 12.99 1.42 5.62
CA GLY A 317 13.35 1.85 4.28
C GLY A 317 14.83 2.25 4.18
N PHE A 318 15.14 2.95 3.11
CA PHE A 318 16.48 3.40 2.78
C PHE A 318 16.54 4.93 2.71
N SER A 319 17.62 5.50 3.26
CA SER A 319 17.95 6.92 3.11
C SER A 319 19.09 7.07 2.12
N PHE A 320 18.93 8.02 1.21
CA PHE A 320 19.94 8.49 0.27
C PHE A 320 20.38 9.91 0.59
N ILE A 321 19.82 10.51 1.64
CA ILE A 321 20.24 11.81 2.17
C ILE A 321 21.55 11.55 2.93
N GLU A 322 22.60 12.26 2.54
CA GLU A 322 23.84 12.26 3.31
C GLU A 322 23.58 12.93 4.68
N PRO A 323 24.13 12.36 5.77
CA PRO A 323 23.94 12.89 7.11
C PRO A 323 24.59 14.27 7.33
#